data_68afbe022a66cb818a8e072c34112095
#
_entry.id   68afbe022a66cb818a8e072c34112095
#
_cell.length_a   1.000
_cell.length_b   1.000
_cell.length_c   1.000
_cell.angle_alpha   90.00
_cell.angle_beta   90.00
_cell.angle_gamma   90.00
#
_symmetry.space_group_name_H-M   'P 1'
#
loop_
_entity.id
_entity.type
_entity.pdbx_description
1 polymer ?
#
loop_
_entity_poly.entity_id
_entity_poly.type
_entity_poly.pdbx_seq_one_letter_code
_entity_poly.pdbx_strand_id
1 'polypeptide(L)'
;LGLLAKYQAVTTVAAVLVYATLAGLWARPHQRRGLVLALVVAALVVTPHVWWLAHAPHTPLGYAVDSSLGTDLGVFERVRQLLVWKGNLVLRALGALLILMVVSWWARVRHQRQALAPGTAAERPESMQQGRLLLWCWAMVPLAFVCAMALLGGSTVRPHWAIPMALWIIAALSTLVPERGLLFVARRRFIGLLVLVQLILAAELLWSESRSAVAAARWGQPMVQRWANAVAEAARLELGGEIRVVIAPETVASTFALAVRERPYPVLDGRLEISPWVPNGLIERCGVLFIVFEPPGPGRHPVPGGPAEMIWRTVPALDGKGCRGNDKAP
;
A
#
# COMPACT_ATOMS: atom_id res chain seq x y z
N LEU A 1 4.61 6.06 -17.59
CA LEU A 1 4.48 4.64 -17.25
C LEU A 1 4.07 4.45 -15.78
N GLY A 2 4.73 5.08 -14.78
CA GLY A 2 4.36 4.95 -13.36
C GLY A 2 2.90 5.28 -13.04
N LEU A 3 2.33 6.31 -13.68
CA LEU A 3 0.91 6.68 -13.53
C LEU A 3 -0.03 5.60 -14.07
N LEU A 4 0.37 4.88 -15.10
CA LEU A 4 -0.41 3.78 -15.67
C LEU A 4 -0.38 2.54 -14.77
N ALA A 5 0.72 2.34 -14.03
CA ALA A 5 0.85 1.23 -13.10
C ALA A 5 0.16 1.52 -11.76
N LYS A 6 0.21 2.77 -11.29
CA LYS A 6 -0.35 3.15 -9.99
C LYS A 6 -0.63 4.66 -9.93
N TYR A 7 -1.88 5.06 -9.71
CA TYR A 7 -2.27 6.47 -9.66
C TYR A 7 -1.54 7.29 -8.59
N GLN A 8 -1.06 6.66 -7.54
CA GLN A 8 -0.24 7.32 -6.52
C GLN A 8 1.05 7.93 -7.09
N ALA A 9 1.51 7.50 -8.28
CA ALA A 9 2.66 8.11 -8.96
C ALA A 9 2.40 9.57 -9.37
N VAL A 10 1.16 10.06 -9.32
CA VAL A 10 0.85 11.50 -9.49
C VAL A 10 1.60 12.35 -8.47
N THR A 11 1.81 11.84 -7.25
CA THR A 11 2.57 12.56 -6.21
C THR A 11 4.04 12.74 -6.58
N THR A 12 4.61 11.80 -7.34
CA THR A 12 5.96 11.92 -7.90
C THR A 12 6.05 13.05 -8.91
N VAL A 13 5.07 13.14 -9.82
CA VAL A 13 5.02 14.25 -10.80
C VAL A 13 4.85 15.58 -10.07
N ALA A 14 3.97 15.64 -9.08
CA ALA A 14 3.79 16.83 -8.25
C ALA A 14 5.10 17.22 -7.52
N ALA A 15 5.84 16.26 -6.96
CA ALA A 15 7.12 16.51 -6.31
C ALA A 15 8.16 17.10 -7.27
N VAL A 16 8.23 16.59 -8.50
CA VAL A 16 9.12 17.12 -9.54
C VAL A 16 8.72 18.55 -9.94
N LEU A 17 7.42 18.83 -10.09
CA LEU A 17 6.93 20.17 -10.43
C LEU A 17 7.19 21.17 -9.31
N VAL A 18 6.95 20.79 -8.06
CA VAL A 18 7.28 21.62 -6.89
C VAL A 18 8.78 21.89 -6.83
N TYR A 19 9.61 20.86 -7.02
CA TYR A 19 11.05 21.03 -7.10
C TYR A 19 11.46 21.97 -8.23
N ALA A 20 10.93 21.80 -9.44
CA ALA A 20 11.24 22.64 -10.59
C ALA A 20 10.90 24.13 -10.33
N THR A 21 9.82 24.38 -9.60
CA THR A 21 9.39 25.70 -9.21
C THR A 21 10.33 26.31 -8.15
N LEU A 22 10.60 25.57 -7.09
CA LEU A 22 11.46 26.05 -5.98
C LEU A 22 12.93 26.21 -6.40
N ALA A 23 13.43 25.37 -7.32
CA ALA A 23 14.77 25.48 -7.87
C ALA A 23 14.89 26.52 -8.99
N GLY A 24 13.80 27.21 -9.37
CA GLY A 24 13.80 28.22 -10.41
C GLY A 24 14.08 27.69 -11.81
N LEU A 25 13.79 26.40 -12.06
CA LEU A 25 14.10 25.78 -13.36
C LEU A 25 13.27 26.37 -14.50
N TRP A 26 12.08 26.90 -14.19
CA TRP A 26 11.21 27.59 -15.16
C TRP A 26 11.81 28.89 -15.69
N ALA A 27 12.66 29.56 -14.92
CA ALA A 27 13.34 30.79 -15.31
C ALA A 27 14.53 30.53 -16.26
N ARG A 28 15.04 29.28 -16.33
CA ARG A 28 16.19 28.90 -17.16
C ARG A 28 15.69 28.38 -18.52
N PRO A 29 15.89 29.06 -19.64
CA PRO A 29 15.26 28.72 -20.93
C PRO A 29 15.51 27.29 -21.39
N HIS A 30 16.72 26.78 -21.21
CA HIS A 30 17.11 25.43 -21.59
C HIS A 30 16.36 24.37 -20.74
N GLN A 31 16.31 24.54 -19.42
CA GLN A 31 15.63 23.62 -18.49
C GLN A 31 14.12 23.67 -18.66
N ARG A 32 13.54 24.88 -18.89
CA ARG A 32 12.12 25.06 -19.19
C ARG A 32 11.70 24.27 -20.43
N ARG A 33 12.49 24.32 -21.51
CA ARG A 33 12.21 23.53 -22.72
C ARG A 33 12.18 22.02 -22.44
N GLY A 34 13.16 21.52 -21.67
CA GLY A 34 13.20 20.14 -21.25
C GLY A 34 12.00 19.72 -20.38
N LEU A 35 11.61 20.56 -19.40
CA LEU A 35 10.42 20.33 -18.58
C LEU A 35 9.13 20.31 -19.39
N VAL A 36 8.96 21.27 -20.30
CA VAL A 36 7.78 21.32 -21.19
C VAL A 36 7.72 20.07 -22.07
N LEU A 37 8.84 19.70 -22.69
CA LEU A 37 8.91 18.49 -23.49
C LEU A 37 8.56 17.23 -22.69
N ALA A 38 9.10 17.10 -21.48
CA ALA A 38 8.80 15.97 -20.59
C ALA A 38 7.31 15.91 -20.22
N LEU A 39 6.68 17.06 -19.96
CA LEU A 39 5.24 17.14 -19.68
C LEU A 39 4.39 16.78 -20.89
N VAL A 40 4.78 17.25 -22.08
CA VAL A 40 4.09 16.90 -23.35
C VAL A 40 4.17 15.40 -23.60
N VAL A 41 5.36 14.81 -23.48
CA VAL A 41 5.54 13.35 -23.65
C VAL A 41 4.72 12.59 -22.61
N ALA A 42 4.76 13.01 -21.33
CA ALA A 42 3.96 12.39 -20.27
C ALA A 42 2.45 12.48 -20.57
N ALA A 43 1.96 13.63 -21.03
CA ALA A 43 0.56 13.82 -21.42
C ALA A 43 0.18 12.88 -22.58
N LEU A 44 0.99 12.81 -23.62
CA LEU A 44 0.73 11.91 -24.75
C LEU A 44 0.66 10.44 -24.34
N VAL A 45 1.56 10.00 -23.46
CA VAL A 45 1.58 8.61 -22.96
C VAL A 45 0.37 8.30 -22.07
N VAL A 46 -0.13 9.29 -21.31
CA VAL A 46 -1.25 9.09 -20.36
C VAL A 46 -2.61 9.30 -21.06
N THR A 47 -2.68 10.07 -22.14
CA THR A 47 -3.93 10.39 -22.84
C THR A 47 -4.79 9.16 -23.19
N PRO A 48 -4.28 8.07 -23.77
CA PRO A 48 -5.11 6.89 -24.07
C PRO A 48 -5.74 6.29 -22.81
N HIS A 49 -5.02 6.32 -21.70
CA HIS A 49 -5.53 5.81 -20.43
C HIS A 49 -6.60 6.74 -19.82
N VAL A 50 -6.39 8.05 -19.88
CA VAL A 50 -7.41 9.04 -19.46
C VAL A 50 -8.67 8.91 -20.29
N TRP A 51 -8.51 8.73 -21.61
CA TRP A 51 -9.64 8.47 -22.50
C TRP A 51 -10.40 7.21 -22.09
N TRP A 52 -9.70 6.11 -21.85
CA TRP A 52 -10.31 4.88 -21.34
C TRP A 52 -11.02 5.09 -20.00
N LEU A 53 -10.39 5.77 -19.03
CA LEU A 53 -11.01 6.09 -17.75
C LEU A 53 -12.32 6.88 -17.88
N ALA A 54 -12.41 7.79 -18.85
CA ALA A 54 -13.60 8.61 -19.07
C ALA A 54 -14.78 7.83 -19.68
N HIS A 55 -14.50 6.69 -20.33
CA HIS A 55 -15.53 5.91 -21.04
C HIS A 55 -15.78 4.54 -20.43
N ALA A 56 -14.95 4.07 -19.48
CA ALA A 56 -15.13 2.79 -18.83
C ALA A 56 -16.32 2.84 -17.86
N PRO A 57 -17.24 1.86 -17.88
CA PRO A 57 -18.40 1.80 -16.99
C PRO A 57 -17.99 1.65 -15.52
N HIS A 58 -16.85 1.01 -15.27
CA HIS A 58 -16.28 0.83 -13.95
C HIS A 58 -14.84 1.33 -13.95
N THR A 59 -14.59 2.42 -13.25
CA THR A 59 -13.26 3.03 -13.23
C THR A 59 -12.50 2.66 -11.96
N PRO A 60 -11.19 2.44 -12.04
CA PRO A 60 -10.34 2.32 -10.86
C PRO A 60 -10.41 3.55 -9.94
N LEU A 61 -10.78 4.71 -10.47
CA LEU A 61 -11.04 5.92 -9.67
C LEU A 61 -12.33 5.78 -8.87
N GLY A 62 -13.42 5.24 -9.45
CA GLY A 62 -14.65 4.90 -8.72
C GLY A 62 -14.33 3.94 -7.57
N TYR A 63 -13.62 2.85 -7.86
CA TYR A 63 -13.15 1.93 -6.82
C TYR A 63 -12.34 2.65 -5.72
N ALA A 64 -11.41 3.54 -6.08
CA ALA A 64 -10.60 4.27 -5.11
C ALA A 64 -11.46 5.22 -4.24
N VAL A 65 -12.47 5.86 -4.84
CA VAL A 65 -13.44 6.70 -4.11
C VAL A 65 -14.24 5.84 -3.15
N ASP A 66 -14.84 4.75 -3.61
CA ASP A 66 -15.72 3.90 -2.82
C ASP A 66 -14.97 3.12 -1.72
N SER A 67 -13.71 2.73 -1.99
CA SER A 67 -12.90 1.96 -1.04
C SER A 67 -12.09 2.79 -0.06
N SER A 68 -11.81 4.05 -0.38
CA SER A 68 -10.84 4.86 0.38
C SER A 68 -11.28 6.29 0.66
N LEU A 69 -12.21 6.86 -0.13
CA LEU A 69 -12.72 8.21 0.03
C LEU A 69 -14.19 8.17 0.48
N GLY A 70 -14.66 9.28 1.06
CA GLY A 70 -16.09 9.41 1.39
C GLY A 70 -16.54 8.59 2.59
N THR A 71 -15.62 8.18 3.48
CA THR A 71 -16.03 7.64 4.77
C THR A 71 -16.64 8.75 5.62
N ASP A 72 -17.82 8.49 6.20
CA ASP A 72 -18.53 9.42 7.10
C ASP A 72 -17.81 9.59 8.46
N LEU A 73 -16.48 9.57 8.42
CA LEU A 73 -15.66 9.74 9.61
C LEU A 73 -15.70 11.19 10.09
N GLY A 74 -16.09 11.40 11.35
CA GLY A 74 -15.97 12.70 11.99
C GLY A 74 -14.53 13.22 12.00
N VAL A 75 -14.34 14.54 12.07
CA VAL A 75 -13.02 15.20 12.03
C VAL A 75 -12.06 14.61 13.07
N PHE A 76 -12.55 14.35 14.28
CA PHE A 76 -11.74 13.76 15.36
C PHE A 76 -11.17 12.40 14.96
N GLU A 77 -11.99 11.53 14.37
CA GLU A 77 -11.55 10.20 13.95
C GLU A 77 -10.55 10.26 12.79
N ARG A 78 -10.72 11.19 11.85
CA ARG A 78 -9.75 11.44 10.77
C ARG A 78 -8.38 11.84 11.33
N VAL A 79 -8.38 12.77 12.31
CA VAL A 79 -7.15 13.19 12.98
C VAL A 79 -6.51 12.02 13.74
N ARG A 80 -7.31 11.25 14.49
CA ARG A 80 -6.83 10.07 15.22
C ARG A 80 -6.17 9.05 14.28
N GLN A 81 -6.82 8.70 13.17
CA GLN A 81 -6.27 7.77 12.18
C GLN A 81 -4.98 8.31 11.56
N LEU A 82 -4.92 9.60 11.24
CA LEU A 82 -3.71 10.22 10.72
C LEU A 82 -2.56 10.19 11.73
N LEU A 83 -2.83 10.42 13.03
CA LEU A 83 -1.83 10.32 14.08
C LEU A 83 -1.31 8.88 14.26
N VAL A 84 -2.21 7.90 14.25
CA VAL A 84 -1.83 6.48 14.27
C VAL A 84 -0.98 6.11 13.04
N TRP A 85 -1.37 6.59 11.86
CA TRP A 85 -0.61 6.37 10.64
C TRP A 85 0.78 7.02 10.70
N LYS A 86 0.88 8.26 11.17
CA LYS A 86 2.17 8.95 11.38
C LYS A 86 3.03 8.23 12.42
N GLY A 87 2.43 7.72 13.49
CA GLY A 87 3.11 6.88 14.48
C GLY A 87 3.72 5.63 13.85
N ASN A 88 2.95 4.94 13.01
CA ASN A 88 3.44 3.78 12.24
C ASN A 88 4.57 4.16 11.27
N LEU A 89 4.50 5.34 10.62
CA LEU A 89 5.56 5.82 9.75
C LEU A 89 6.86 6.04 10.52
N VAL A 90 6.80 6.70 11.67
CA VAL A 90 7.95 6.93 12.55
C VAL A 90 8.51 5.60 13.07
N LEU A 91 7.64 4.68 13.52
CA LEU A 91 8.07 3.37 14.02
C LEU A 91 8.82 2.56 12.94
N ARG A 92 8.33 2.56 11.71
CA ARG A 92 8.99 1.89 10.57
C ARG A 92 10.32 2.54 10.19
N ALA A 93 10.43 3.86 10.36
CA ALA A 93 11.65 4.61 10.11
C ALA A 93 12.62 4.59 11.30
N LEU A 94 12.20 4.11 12.49
CA LEU A 94 12.91 4.26 13.75
C LEU A 94 14.34 3.74 13.69
N GLY A 95 14.56 2.55 13.14
CA GLY A 95 15.89 1.98 13.00
C GLY A 95 16.83 2.86 12.19
N ALA A 96 16.37 3.37 11.05
CA ALA A 96 17.16 4.28 10.21
C ALA A 96 17.36 5.64 10.87
N LEU A 97 16.36 6.17 11.58
CA LEU A 97 16.46 7.42 12.33
C LEU A 97 17.48 7.31 13.47
N LEU A 98 17.48 6.19 14.20
CA LEU A 98 18.49 5.92 15.23
C LEU A 98 19.91 5.87 14.64
N ILE A 99 20.10 5.21 13.50
CA ILE A 99 21.37 5.19 12.80
C ILE A 99 21.80 6.61 12.43
N LEU A 100 20.92 7.39 11.82
CA LEU A 100 21.21 8.79 11.47
C LEU A 100 21.54 9.65 12.70
N MET A 101 20.84 9.44 13.81
CA MET A 101 21.08 10.14 15.06
C MET A 101 22.46 9.80 15.64
N VAL A 102 22.82 8.52 15.69
CA VAL A 102 24.14 8.06 16.17
C VAL A 102 25.26 8.61 15.27
N VAL A 103 25.09 8.52 13.95
CA VAL A 103 26.07 9.08 12.99
C VAL A 103 26.22 10.58 13.16
N SER A 104 25.09 11.31 13.31
CA SER A 104 25.08 12.77 13.50
C SER A 104 25.76 13.17 14.82
N TRP A 105 25.45 12.47 15.90
CA TRP A 105 26.07 12.68 17.21
C TRP A 105 27.59 12.45 17.16
N TRP A 106 28.01 11.33 16.56
CA TRP A 106 29.43 11.01 16.40
C TRP A 106 30.18 12.05 15.56
N ALA A 107 29.55 12.51 14.47
CA ALA A 107 30.09 13.59 13.65
C ALA A 107 30.30 14.86 14.45
N ARG A 108 29.33 15.26 15.29
CA ARG A 108 29.42 16.46 16.15
C ARG A 108 30.52 16.35 17.20
N VAL A 109 30.58 15.22 17.91
CA VAL A 109 31.60 14.99 18.96
C VAL A 109 33.03 15.04 18.39
N ARG A 110 33.25 14.46 17.20
CA ARG A 110 34.56 14.55 16.53
C ARG A 110 34.86 15.93 15.99
N HIS A 111 33.87 16.64 15.47
CA HIS A 111 34.04 17.99 14.96
C HIS A 111 34.46 18.94 16.08
N GLN A 112 33.90 18.82 17.28
CA GLN A 112 34.31 19.61 18.44
C GLN A 112 35.79 19.38 18.83
N ARG A 113 36.33 18.17 18.63
CA ARG A 113 37.75 17.86 18.88
C ARG A 113 38.70 18.38 17.79
N GLN A 114 38.17 18.68 16.58
CA GLN A 114 38.98 19.15 15.44
C GLN A 114 38.80 20.65 15.15
N ALA A 115 37.85 21.31 15.82
CA ALA A 115 37.48 22.72 15.61
C ALA A 115 38.54 23.72 16.09
N LEU A 116 39.73 23.24 16.49
CA LEU A 116 40.91 24.09 16.78
C LEU A 116 41.68 24.58 15.54
N ALA A 117 41.23 24.15 14.32
CA ALA A 117 41.81 24.68 13.08
C ALA A 117 40.75 25.55 12.35
N PRO A 118 41.01 26.89 12.20
CA PRO A 118 40.11 27.74 11.45
C PRO A 118 40.18 27.39 9.97
N GLY A 119 39.24 26.56 9.53
CA GLY A 119 39.07 26.21 8.13
C GLY A 119 37.91 26.97 7.54
N THR A 120 38.16 27.71 6.47
CA THR A 120 37.20 28.44 5.67
C THR A 120 35.95 27.55 5.40
N ALA A 121 34.78 28.07 5.75
CA ALA A 121 33.50 27.44 5.38
C ALA A 121 33.40 27.43 3.85
N ALA A 122 33.77 26.31 3.24
CA ALA A 122 33.64 26.13 1.80
C ALA A 122 32.15 26.21 1.44
N GLU A 123 31.79 27.12 0.57
CA GLU A 123 30.44 27.21 0.01
C GLU A 123 30.09 25.88 -0.61
N ARG A 124 28.90 25.36 -0.25
CA ARG A 124 28.42 24.10 -0.82
C ARG A 124 28.14 24.29 -2.31
N PRO A 125 28.60 23.38 -3.17
CA PRO A 125 28.28 23.46 -4.60
C PRO A 125 26.77 23.54 -4.84
N GLU A 126 26.36 24.37 -5.81
CA GLU A 126 24.95 24.55 -6.17
C GLU A 126 24.23 23.21 -6.47
N SER A 127 24.92 22.28 -7.12
CA SER A 127 24.43 20.93 -7.41
C SER A 127 24.01 20.16 -6.15
N MET A 128 24.72 20.35 -5.04
CA MET A 128 24.42 19.69 -3.77
C MET A 128 23.19 20.30 -3.10
N GLN A 129 23.02 21.62 -3.17
CA GLN A 129 21.84 22.30 -2.67
C GLN A 129 20.58 21.87 -3.45
N GLN A 130 20.69 21.76 -4.78
CA GLN A 130 19.62 21.28 -5.65
C GLN A 130 19.25 19.83 -5.36
N GLY A 131 20.23 18.94 -5.18
CA GLY A 131 20.00 17.56 -4.80
C GLY A 131 19.27 17.41 -3.46
N ARG A 132 19.66 18.22 -2.46
CA ARG A 132 18.99 18.30 -1.16
C ARG A 132 17.53 18.76 -1.30
N LEU A 133 17.28 19.82 -2.06
CA LEU A 133 15.95 20.34 -2.30
C LEU A 133 15.07 19.28 -2.97
N LEU A 134 15.59 18.56 -3.98
CA LEU A 134 14.90 17.48 -4.64
C LEU A 134 14.45 16.39 -3.66
N LEU A 135 15.36 15.91 -2.80
CA LEU A 135 15.04 14.89 -1.79
C LEU A 135 13.94 15.36 -0.83
N TRP A 136 13.99 16.63 -0.39
CA TRP A 136 12.94 17.19 0.45
C TRP A 136 11.59 17.31 -0.27
N CYS A 137 11.56 17.68 -1.53
CA CYS A 137 10.32 17.68 -2.32
C CYS A 137 9.73 16.26 -2.44
N TRP A 138 10.58 15.26 -2.70
CA TRP A 138 10.16 13.86 -2.78
C TRP A 138 9.66 13.29 -1.46
N ALA A 139 10.16 13.78 -0.33
CA ALA A 139 9.69 13.38 0.99
C ALA A 139 8.39 14.07 1.39
N MET A 140 8.34 15.40 1.21
CA MET A 140 7.26 16.21 1.77
C MET A 140 6.00 16.28 0.89
N VAL A 141 6.13 16.28 -0.44
CA VAL A 141 4.96 16.40 -1.32
C VAL A 141 4.03 15.18 -1.21
N PRO A 142 4.51 13.93 -1.29
CA PRO A 142 3.64 12.78 -1.08
C PRO A 142 3.05 12.73 0.33
N LEU A 143 3.84 13.11 1.35
CA LEU A 143 3.37 13.18 2.74
C LEU A 143 2.24 14.20 2.90
N ALA A 144 2.41 15.40 2.36
CA ALA A 144 1.39 16.44 2.38
C ALA A 144 0.13 16.02 1.63
N PHE A 145 0.28 15.34 0.48
CA PHE A 145 -0.83 14.79 -0.27
C PHE A 145 -1.65 13.79 0.55
N VAL A 146 -1.00 12.81 1.18
CA VAL A 146 -1.72 11.82 2.03
C VAL A 146 -2.39 12.50 3.22
N CYS A 147 -1.73 13.47 3.86
CA CYS A 147 -2.34 14.23 4.94
C CYS A 147 -3.59 15.02 4.46
N ALA A 148 -3.51 15.65 3.29
CA ALA A 148 -4.64 16.37 2.70
C ALA A 148 -5.79 15.43 2.36
N MET A 149 -5.52 14.27 1.75
CA MET A 149 -6.52 13.25 1.46
C MET A 149 -7.20 12.71 2.72
N ALA A 150 -6.44 12.48 3.79
CA ALA A 150 -6.99 12.01 5.06
C ALA A 150 -7.91 13.06 5.72
N LEU A 151 -7.48 14.32 5.76
CA LEU A 151 -8.20 15.38 6.48
C LEU A 151 -9.37 15.96 5.67
N LEU A 152 -9.13 16.25 4.38
CA LEU A 152 -10.11 16.92 3.51
C LEU A 152 -11.00 15.92 2.78
N GLY A 153 -10.41 14.84 2.26
CA GLY A 153 -11.13 13.81 1.50
C GLY A 153 -11.79 12.73 2.34
N GLY A 154 -11.61 12.71 3.67
CA GLY A 154 -12.13 11.65 4.54
C GLY A 154 -11.57 10.26 4.23
N SER A 155 -10.38 10.21 3.64
CA SER A 155 -9.76 8.95 3.23
C SER A 155 -9.24 8.15 4.43
N THR A 156 -9.51 6.84 4.44
CA THR A 156 -8.90 5.90 5.38
C THR A 156 -7.46 5.63 4.98
N VAL A 157 -6.49 6.09 5.77
CA VAL A 157 -5.06 5.94 5.46
C VAL A 157 -4.57 4.55 5.86
N ARG A 158 -4.17 3.75 4.88
CA ARG A 158 -3.67 2.39 5.14
C ARG A 158 -2.18 2.40 5.55
N PRO A 159 -1.76 1.59 6.57
CA PRO A 159 -0.38 1.60 7.07
C PRO A 159 0.70 1.34 6.03
N HIS A 160 0.43 0.51 5.01
CA HIS A 160 1.41 0.19 3.97
C HIS A 160 1.74 1.38 3.03
N TRP A 161 0.92 2.44 3.01
CA TRP A 161 1.24 3.66 2.26
C TRP A 161 2.42 4.44 2.88
N ALA A 162 2.75 4.16 4.16
CA ALA A 162 3.87 4.79 4.83
C ALA A 162 5.24 4.27 4.35
N ILE A 163 5.32 3.04 3.83
CA ILE A 163 6.60 2.39 3.51
C ILE A 163 7.43 3.18 2.48
N PRO A 164 6.93 3.52 1.28
CA PRO A 164 7.70 4.29 0.31
C PRO A 164 8.01 5.70 0.81
N MET A 165 7.15 6.30 1.64
CA MET A 165 7.39 7.62 2.20
C MET A 165 8.50 7.62 3.25
N ALA A 166 8.57 6.58 4.10
CA ALA A 166 9.65 6.41 5.07
C ALA A 166 11.02 6.44 4.39
N LEU A 167 11.18 5.77 3.25
CA LEU A 167 12.42 5.74 2.48
C LEU A 167 12.88 7.14 2.09
N TRP A 168 11.98 7.94 1.52
CA TRP A 168 12.31 9.30 1.07
C TRP A 168 12.56 10.28 2.22
N ILE A 169 11.81 10.15 3.32
CA ILE A 169 12.04 10.95 4.53
C ILE A 169 13.42 10.66 5.11
N ILE A 170 13.82 9.38 5.18
CA ILE A 170 15.15 9.00 5.65
C ILE A 170 16.24 9.59 4.74
N ALA A 171 16.06 9.49 3.41
CA ALA A 171 16.98 10.08 2.45
C ALA A 171 17.08 11.60 2.59
N ALA A 172 15.96 12.30 2.76
CA ALA A 172 15.95 13.74 3.00
C ALA A 172 16.61 14.11 4.33
N LEU A 173 16.32 13.40 5.41
CA LEU A 173 16.94 13.61 6.72
C LEU A 173 18.44 13.34 6.71
N SER A 174 18.92 12.38 5.90
CA SER A 174 20.36 12.13 5.77
C SER A 174 21.13 13.36 5.28
N THR A 175 20.48 14.24 4.52
CA THR A 175 21.09 15.51 4.05
C THR A 175 21.36 16.53 5.17
N LEU A 176 20.79 16.32 6.36
CA LEU A 176 21.04 17.14 7.55
C LEU A 176 22.33 16.70 8.28
N VAL A 177 22.82 15.50 8.01
CA VAL A 177 24.05 14.99 8.58
C VAL A 177 25.25 15.68 7.93
N PRO A 178 26.20 16.23 8.70
CA PRO A 178 27.40 16.83 8.13
C PRO A 178 28.19 15.80 7.30
N GLU A 179 28.60 16.16 6.08
CA GLU A 179 29.28 15.27 5.13
C GLU A 179 30.52 14.62 5.71
N ARG A 180 31.32 15.42 6.46
CA ARG A 180 32.52 14.92 7.17
C ARG A 180 32.17 13.79 8.14
N GLY A 181 30.97 13.77 8.70
CA GLY A 181 30.50 12.68 9.56
C GLY A 181 30.21 11.39 8.81
N LEU A 182 29.65 11.49 7.63
CA LEU A 182 29.33 10.31 6.78
C LEU A 182 30.60 9.63 6.24
N LEU A 183 31.63 10.41 5.91
CA LEU A 183 32.90 9.87 5.42
C LEU A 183 33.71 9.17 6.54
N PHE A 184 33.53 9.54 7.80
CA PHE A 184 34.22 8.97 8.94
C PHE A 184 33.61 7.72 9.55
N VAL A 185 32.34 7.46 9.27
CA VAL A 185 31.76 6.17 9.66
C VAL A 185 32.34 5.13 8.74
N ALA A 186 33.32 4.38 9.25
CA ALA A 186 33.96 3.34 8.46
C ALA A 186 32.88 2.52 7.78
N ARG A 187 32.87 2.48 6.44
CA ARG A 187 31.84 1.81 5.60
C ARG A 187 31.41 0.45 6.15
N ARG A 188 32.38 -0.31 6.70
CA ARG A 188 32.13 -1.61 7.34
C ARG A 188 31.25 -1.54 8.58
N ARG A 189 31.41 -0.50 9.43
CA ARG A 189 30.59 -0.33 10.65
C ARG A 189 29.17 0.12 10.31
N PHE A 190 29.01 0.98 9.31
CA PHE A 190 27.70 1.39 8.81
C PHE A 190 26.93 0.20 8.21
N ILE A 191 27.60 -0.59 7.35
CA ILE A 191 27.01 -1.80 6.78
C ILE A 191 26.68 -2.81 7.88
N GLY A 192 27.58 -3.03 8.85
CA GLY A 192 27.33 -3.93 9.97
C GLY A 192 26.10 -3.51 10.80
N LEU A 193 25.95 -2.20 11.10
CA LEU A 193 24.80 -1.69 11.82
C LEU A 193 23.50 -1.83 11.00
N LEU A 194 23.55 -1.54 9.70
CA LEU A 194 22.41 -1.73 8.79
C LEU A 194 21.98 -3.19 8.75
N VAL A 195 22.92 -4.12 8.58
CA VAL A 195 22.65 -5.56 8.59
C VAL A 195 22.05 -6.00 9.93
N LEU A 196 22.60 -5.53 11.06
CA LEU A 196 22.09 -5.84 12.38
C LEU A 196 20.63 -5.38 12.55
N VAL A 197 20.31 -4.15 12.14
CA VAL A 197 18.93 -3.64 12.19
C VAL A 197 18.00 -4.46 11.31
N GLN A 198 18.43 -4.84 10.11
CA GLN A 198 17.64 -5.69 9.23
C GLN A 198 17.40 -7.09 9.82
N LEU A 199 18.43 -7.67 10.46
CA LEU A 199 18.29 -8.97 11.13
C LEU A 199 17.33 -8.90 12.33
N ILE A 200 17.37 -7.81 13.11
CA ILE A 200 16.43 -7.60 14.23
C ILE A 200 15.00 -7.48 13.68
N LEU A 201 14.78 -6.68 12.63
CA LEU A 201 13.47 -6.53 12.00
C LEU A 201 12.95 -7.84 11.38
N ALA A 202 13.84 -8.61 10.74
CA ALA A 202 13.50 -9.92 10.20
C ALA A 202 13.17 -10.92 11.32
N ALA A 203 13.93 -10.92 12.41
CA ALA A 203 13.66 -11.76 13.58
C ALA A 203 12.32 -11.39 14.25
N GLU A 204 12.02 -10.10 14.38
CA GLU A 204 10.72 -9.62 14.89
C GLU A 204 9.57 -10.07 13.98
N LEU A 205 9.72 -9.96 12.66
CA LEU A 205 8.71 -10.39 11.71
C LEU A 205 8.45 -11.90 11.83
N LEU A 206 9.51 -12.72 11.81
CA LEU A 206 9.40 -14.18 11.98
C LEU A 206 8.79 -14.56 13.31
N TRP A 207 9.15 -13.85 14.39
CA TRP A 207 8.62 -14.08 15.73
C TRP A 207 7.14 -13.68 15.83
N SER A 208 6.75 -12.56 15.23
CA SER A 208 5.36 -12.12 15.21
C SER A 208 4.47 -13.06 14.40
N GLU A 209 4.96 -13.55 13.26
CA GLU A 209 4.25 -14.54 12.45
C GLU A 209 4.10 -15.89 13.16
N SER A 210 5.11 -16.32 13.93
CA SER A 210 5.03 -17.58 14.69
C SER A 210 4.05 -17.55 15.87
N ARG A 211 3.74 -16.36 16.39
CA ARG A 211 2.90 -16.20 17.60
C ARG A 211 1.42 -15.93 17.32
N SER A 212 1.04 -15.45 16.16
CA SER A 212 -0.36 -15.12 15.93
C SER A 212 -0.95 -15.88 14.75
N ALA A 213 -1.71 -16.92 15.07
CA ALA A 213 -2.65 -17.52 14.12
C ALA A 213 -3.59 -16.45 13.50
N VAL A 214 -3.88 -15.38 14.23
CA VAL A 214 -4.66 -14.21 13.79
C VAL A 214 -3.87 -13.33 12.82
N ALA A 215 -2.55 -13.13 13.00
CA ALA A 215 -1.74 -12.41 12.03
C ALA A 215 -1.54 -13.24 10.76
N ALA A 216 -1.32 -14.53 10.88
CA ALA A 216 -1.28 -15.46 9.75
C ALA A 216 -2.62 -15.48 9.00
N ALA A 217 -3.75 -15.37 9.70
CA ALA A 217 -5.07 -15.23 9.08
C ALA A 217 -5.30 -13.87 8.41
N ARG A 218 -4.71 -12.79 8.93
CA ARG A 218 -4.75 -11.46 8.29
C ARG A 218 -3.88 -11.34 7.03
N TRP A 219 -2.77 -12.05 6.98
CA TRP A 219 -1.88 -12.15 5.80
C TRP A 219 -2.20 -13.37 4.92
N GLY A 220 -3.09 -14.15 5.32
CA GLY A 220 -3.96 -15.24 4.86
C GLY A 220 -3.61 -16.09 3.65
N GLN A 221 -2.51 -15.88 2.96
CA GLN A 221 -2.25 -16.59 1.71
C GLN A 221 -1.94 -18.08 1.86
N PRO A 222 -1.06 -18.55 2.76
CA PRO A 222 -0.77 -19.98 2.84
C PRO A 222 -1.89 -20.80 3.51
N MET A 223 -2.68 -20.17 4.39
CA MET A 223 -3.74 -20.90 5.09
C MET A 223 -4.99 -21.13 4.23
N VAL A 224 -5.40 -20.15 3.42
CA VAL A 224 -6.56 -20.32 2.52
C VAL A 224 -6.36 -21.52 1.60
N GLN A 225 -5.18 -21.67 1.02
CA GLN A 225 -4.86 -22.81 0.14
C GLN A 225 -5.00 -24.18 0.80
N ARG A 226 -4.79 -24.27 2.13
CA ARG A 226 -4.89 -25.54 2.86
C ARG A 226 -6.33 -26.01 3.03
N TRP A 227 -7.28 -25.11 3.21
CA TRP A 227 -8.66 -25.46 3.50
C TRP A 227 -9.64 -25.13 2.36
N ALA A 228 -9.22 -24.34 1.36
CA ALA A 228 -10.10 -23.90 0.27
C ALA A 228 -10.77 -25.08 -0.46
N ASN A 229 -10.04 -26.15 -0.76
CA ASN A 229 -10.60 -27.30 -1.43
C ASN A 229 -11.62 -28.06 -0.56
N ALA A 230 -11.35 -28.22 0.74
CA ALA A 230 -12.28 -28.89 1.66
C ALA A 230 -13.59 -28.08 1.81
N VAL A 231 -13.49 -26.74 1.96
CA VAL A 231 -14.65 -25.87 1.97
C VAL A 231 -15.39 -25.90 0.64
N ALA A 232 -14.66 -25.90 -0.49
CA ALA A 232 -15.27 -25.95 -1.81
C ALA A 232 -16.03 -27.25 -2.05
N GLU A 233 -15.51 -28.39 -1.65
CA GLU A 233 -16.19 -29.69 -1.76
C GLU A 233 -17.51 -29.71 -0.97
N ALA A 234 -17.46 -29.27 0.29
CA ALA A 234 -18.65 -29.20 1.14
C ALA A 234 -19.69 -28.20 0.58
N ALA A 235 -19.24 -27.01 0.15
CA ALA A 235 -20.12 -25.99 -0.39
C ALA A 235 -20.79 -26.39 -1.72
N ARG A 236 -20.11 -27.18 -2.57
CA ARG A 236 -20.73 -27.75 -3.80
C ARG A 236 -21.91 -28.66 -3.48
N LEU A 237 -21.77 -29.49 -2.46
CA LEU A 237 -22.85 -30.37 -2.03
C LEU A 237 -24.08 -29.59 -1.57
N GLU A 238 -23.89 -28.51 -0.81
CA GLU A 238 -24.98 -27.66 -0.36
C GLU A 238 -25.60 -26.81 -1.47
N LEU A 239 -24.78 -26.28 -2.39
CA LEU A 239 -25.26 -25.47 -3.52
C LEU A 239 -25.89 -26.34 -4.64
N GLY A 240 -25.66 -27.65 -4.63
CA GLY A 240 -26.11 -28.55 -5.70
C GLY A 240 -25.39 -28.35 -7.03
N GLY A 241 -24.23 -27.66 -7.03
CA GLY A 241 -23.51 -27.30 -8.25
C GLY A 241 -22.15 -26.65 -8.00
N GLU A 242 -21.59 -26.03 -9.06
CA GLU A 242 -20.31 -25.35 -8.98
C GLU A 242 -20.40 -24.02 -8.23
N ILE A 243 -19.35 -23.70 -7.49
CA ILE A 243 -19.22 -22.40 -6.83
C ILE A 243 -18.86 -21.36 -7.88
N ARG A 244 -19.77 -20.46 -8.21
CA ARG A 244 -19.56 -19.38 -9.17
C ARG A 244 -19.24 -18.04 -8.52
N VAL A 245 -19.68 -17.82 -7.29
CA VAL A 245 -19.45 -16.58 -6.54
C VAL A 245 -19.01 -16.90 -5.12
N VAL A 246 -18.00 -16.20 -4.64
CA VAL A 246 -17.54 -16.25 -3.25
C VAL A 246 -17.53 -14.85 -2.66
N ILE A 247 -18.19 -14.67 -1.52
CA ILE A 247 -18.23 -13.43 -0.74
C ILE A 247 -17.37 -13.62 0.49
N ALA A 248 -16.29 -12.84 0.61
CA ALA A 248 -15.39 -12.90 1.75
C ALA A 248 -14.61 -11.59 1.89
N PRO A 249 -13.85 -11.40 2.99
CA PRO A 249 -12.86 -10.34 3.08
C PRO A 249 -11.91 -10.37 1.87
N GLU A 250 -11.48 -9.20 1.38
CA GLU A 250 -10.75 -9.01 0.12
C GLU A 250 -9.64 -10.05 -0.13
N THR A 251 -8.77 -10.27 0.86
CA THR A 251 -7.66 -11.21 0.73
C THR A 251 -8.11 -12.66 0.70
N VAL A 252 -9.15 -13.01 1.46
CA VAL A 252 -9.70 -14.37 1.53
C VAL A 252 -10.44 -14.71 0.25
N ALA A 253 -11.32 -13.80 -0.23
CA ALA A 253 -12.10 -14.01 -1.46
C ALA A 253 -11.19 -14.23 -2.68
N SER A 254 -10.20 -13.36 -2.85
CA SER A 254 -9.25 -13.43 -3.98
C SER A 254 -8.39 -14.69 -3.92
N THR A 255 -7.87 -15.04 -2.73
CA THR A 255 -7.02 -16.22 -2.57
C THR A 255 -7.83 -17.52 -2.74
N PHE A 256 -9.06 -17.57 -2.21
CA PHE A 256 -9.97 -18.70 -2.39
C PHE A 256 -10.30 -18.91 -3.87
N ALA A 257 -10.67 -17.84 -4.59
CA ALA A 257 -10.97 -17.91 -6.01
C ALA A 257 -9.80 -18.44 -6.85
N LEU A 258 -8.56 -18.16 -6.46
CA LEU A 258 -7.37 -18.69 -7.13
C LEU A 258 -7.06 -20.14 -6.74
N ALA A 259 -7.42 -20.56 -5.52
CA ALA A 259 -7.08 -21.87 -4.98
C ALA A 259 -8.02 -22.98 -5.48
N VAL A 260 -9.28 -22.66 -5.82
CA VAL A 260 -10.27 -23.66 -6.27
C VAL A 260 -10.33 -23.74 -7.79
N ARG A 261 -10.68 -24.93 -8.30
CA ARG A 261 -10.66 -25.25 -9.74
C ARG A 261 -11.59 -24.36 -10.57
N GLU A 262 -12.78 -24.05 -10.06
CA GLU A 262 -13.83 -23.30 -10.75
C GLU A 262 -13.52 -21.82 -10.90
N ARG A 263 -12.56 -21.31 -10.11
CA ARG A 263 -12.19 -19.88 -10.07
C ARG A 263 -13.42 -18.97 -9.94
N PRO A 264 -14.17 -19.07 -8.85
CA PRO A 264 -15.38 -18.29 -8.64
C PRO A 264 -15.07 -16.79 -8.67
N TYR A 265 -16.04 -16.00 -9.04
CA TYR A 265 -15.95 -14.54 -8.97
C TYR A 265 -15.88 -14.10 -7.50
N PRO A 266 -14.80 -13.41 -7.06
CA PRO A 266 -14.72 -12.90 -5.72
C PRO A 266 -15.55 -11.62 -5.57
N VAL A 267 -16.42 -11.56 -4.57
CA VAL A 267 -17.07 -10.34 -4.11
C VAL A 267 -16.32 -9.88 -2.86
N LEU A 268 -15.70 -8.72 -2.96
CA LEU A 268 -14.82 -8.19 -1.92
C LEU A 268 -15.64 -7.53 -0.82
N ASP A 269 -15.44 -7.96 0.43
CA ASP A 269 -16.10 -7.39 1.63
C ASP A 269 -17.64 -7.34 1.52
N GLY A 270 -18.25 -8.22 0.73
CA GLY A 270 -19.69 -8.26 0.48
C GLY A 270 -20.24 -7.11 -0.37
N ARG A 271 -19.38 -6.34 -1.02
CA ARG A 271 -19.72 -5.13 -1.76
C ARG A 271 -19.65 -5.35 -3.26
N LEU A 272 -20.80 -5.42 -3.92
CA LEU A 272 -20.89 -5.59 -5.39
C LEU A 272 -20.38 -4.34 -6.13
N GLU A 273 -20.54 -3.17 -5.55
CA GLU A 273 -20.09 -1.89 -6.13
C GLU A 273 -18.59 -1.86 -6.40
N ILE A 274 -17.82 -2.52 -5.55
CA ILE A 274 -16.35 -2.63 -5.72
C ILE A 274 -15.93 -3.96 -6.37
N SER A 275 -16.90 -4.76 -6.83
CA SER A 275 -16.68 -6.06 -7.47
C SER A 275 -17.34 -6.12 -8.86
N PRO A 276 -17.06 -5.17 -9.77
CA PRO A 276 -17.78 -4.98 -11.02
C PRO A 276 -17.57 -6.11 -12.05
N TRP A 277 -16.65 -7.02 -11.78
CA TRP A 277 -16.41 -8.22 -12.59
C TRP A 277 -17.44 -9.33 -12.37
N VAL A 278 -18.30 -9.21 -11.33
CA VAL A 278 -19.36 -10.18 -11.07
C VAL A 278 -20.53 -9.90 -12.00
N PRO A 279 -20.92 -10.83 -12.88
CA PRO A 279 -22.05 -10.64 -13.77
C PRO A 279 -23.36 -10.45 -13.03
N ASN A 280 -24.20 -9.52 -13.49
CA ASN A 280 -25.51 -9.25 -12.92
C ASN A 280 -26.38 -10.52 -12.89
N GLY A 281 -27.07 -10.75 -11.78
CA GLY A 281 -27.96 -11.90 -11.60
C GLY A 281 -27.23 -13.24 -11.44
N LEU A 282 -25.90 -13.28 -11.34
CA LEU A 282 -25.15 -14.53 -11.17
C LEU A 282 -25.39 -15.13 -9.78
N ILE A 283 -25.49 -14.31 -8.75
CA ILE A 283 -25.74 -14.73 -7.37
C ILE A 283 -27.11 -15.42 -7.27
N GLU A 284 -28.12 -14.81 -7.86
CA GLU A 284 -29.50 -15.31 -7.87
C GLU A 284 -29.60 -16.64 -8.60
N ARG A 285 -28.87 -16.83 -9.68
CA ARG A 285 -28.89 -18.04 -10.51
C ARG A 285 -28.06 -19.17 -9.94
N CYS A 286 -26.90 -18.88 -9.40
CA CYS A 286 -25.93 -19.91 -9.00
C CYS A 286 -25.85 -20.12 -7.48
N GLY A 287 -26.43 -19.21 -6.69
CA GLY A 287 -26.15 -19.15 -5.28
C GLY A 287 -24.75 -18.59 -4.99
N VAL A 288 -24.38 -18.57 -3.74
CA VAL A 288 -23.13 -17.94 -3.29
C VAL A 288 -22.55 -18.63 -2.07
N LEU A 289 -21.23 -18.70 -2.01
CA LEU A 289 -20.48 -19.12 -0.84
C LEU A 289 -20.02 -17.88 -0.06
N PHE A 290 -20.40 -17.81 1.22
CA PHE A 290 -19.91 -16.80 2.17
C PHE A 290 -18.79 -17.39 3.02
N ILE A 291 -17.70 -16.66 3.20
CA ILE A 291 -16.63 -16.94 4.16
C ILE A 291 -16.41 -15.68 4.98
N VAL A 292 -16.82 -15.70 6.23
CA VAL A 292 -16.89 -14.51 7.07
C VAL A 292 -16.34 -14.78 8.48
N PHE A 293 -15.99 -13.72 9.19
CA PHE A 293 -15.62 -13.78 10.60
C PHE A 293 -16.86 -13.49 11.46
N GLU A 294 -17.55 -14.54 11.82
CA GLU A 294 -18.76 -14.48 12.64
C GLU A 294 -18.74 -15.60 13.68
N PRO A 295 -19.45 -15.45 14.81
CA PRO A 295 -19.60 -16.54 15.75
C PRO A 295 -20.31 -17.74 15.11
N PRO A 296 -19.93 -18.97 15.48
CA PRO A 296 -20.60 -20.16 15.01
C PRO A 296 -22.09 -20.15 15.36
N GLY A 297 -22.92 -20.71 14.48
CA GLY A 297 -24.38 -20.72 14.64
C GLY A 297 -25.04 -21.72 13.66
N PRO A 298 -26.36 -21.88 13.70
CA PRO A 298 -27.09 -22.76 12.80
C PRO A 298 -26.81 -22.44 11.31
N GLY A 299 -26.51 -23.47 10.51
CA GLY A 299 -26.15 -23.29 9.09
C GLY A 299 -24.81 -22.59 8.82
N ARG A 300 -23.97 -22.49 9.84
CA ARG A 300 -22.64 -21.87 9.77
C ARG A 300 -21.60 -22.93 10.11
N HIS A 301 -20.71 -23.22 9.18
CA HIS A 301 -19.71 -24.25 9.32
C HIS A 301 -18.34 -23.64 9.64
N PRO A 302 -17.60 -24.18 10.60
CA PRO A 302 -16.24 -23.72 10.86
C PRO A 302 -15.34 -24.03 9.67
N VAL A 303 -14.41 -23.10 9.36
CA VAL A 303 -13.42 -23.34 8.31
C VAL A 303 -12.38 -24.34 8.84
N PRO A 304 -12.15 -25.49 8.21
CA PRO A 304 -11.21 -26.50 8.64
C PRO A 304 -9.79 -25.95 8.73
N GLY A 305 -9.17 -25.93 9.92
CA GLY A 305 -7.84 -25.39 10.13
C GLY A 305 -7.72 -23.87 9.97
N GLY A 306 -8.85 -23.17 9.87
CA GLY A 306 -8.93 -21.72 9.92
C GLY A 306 -9.01 -21.17 11.36
N PRO A 307 -9.03 -19.83 11.51
CA PRO A 307 -9.32 -19.19 12.80
C PRO A 307 -10.68 -19.64 13.34
N ALA A 308 -10.80 -19.75 14.68
CA ALA A 308 -12.02 -20.22 15.32
C ALA A 308 -13.27 -19.38 15.01
N GLU A 309 -13.07 -18.11 14.66
CA GLU A 309 -14.13 -17.16 14.29
C GLU A 309 -14.43 -17.17 12.79
N MET A 310 -13.66 -17.91 11.98
CA MET A 310 -13.89 -17.99 10.54
C MET A 310 -14.86 -19.11 10.24
N ILE A 311 -15.99 -18.73 9.66
CA ILE A 311 -17.04 -19.66 9.24
C ILE A 311 -17.29 -19.54 7.75
N TRP A 312 -17.87 -20.60 7.18
CA TRP A 312 -18.45 -20.55 5.86
C TRP A 312 -19.93 -20.95 5.90
N ARG A 313 -20.70 -20.45 4.95
CA ARG A 313 -22.10 -20.81 4.71
C ARG A 313 -22.45 -20.60 3.26
N THR A 314 -23.45 -21.28 2.79
CA THR A 314 -23.99 -21.11 1.43
C THR A 314 -25.35 -20.45 1.45
N VAL A 315 -25.64 -19.72 0.39
CA VAL A 315 -27.00 -19.29 0.04
C VAL A 315 -27.32 -19.90 -1.31
N PRO A 316 -28.31 -20.81 -1.39
CA PRO A 316 -28.64 -21.49 -2.63
C PRO A 316 -29.18 -20.52 -3.69
N ALA A 317 -29.19 -20.96 -4.95
CA ALA A 317 -29.83 -20.27 -6.06
C ALA A 317 -31.34 -20.10 -5.81
N LEU A 318 -31.93 -19.06 -6.38
CA LEU A 318 -33.38 -18.82 -6.21
C LEU A 318 -34.24 -19.96 -6.76
N ASP A 319 -33.77 -20.62 -7.82
CA ASP A 319 -34.47 -21.78 -8.42
C ASP A 319 -34.11 -23.13 -7.78
N GLY A 320 -33.20 -23.13 -6.79
CA GLY A 320 -32.72 -24.30 -6.07
C GLY A 320 -31.89 -25.29 -6.90
N LYS A 321 -31.55 -24.97 -8.17
CA LYS A 321 -30.86 -25.93 -9.07
C LYS A 321 -29.34 -25.80 -9.08
N GLY A 322 -28.81 -24.68 -8.64
CA GLY A 322 -27.38 -24.39 -8.71
C GLY A 322 -26.84 -24.32 -10.14
N CYS A 323 -25.63 -23.80 -10.30
CA CYS A 323 -24.99 -23.70 -11.62
C CYS A 323 -24.22 -24.97 -12.00
N ARG A 324 -24.39 -25.44 -13.24
CA ARG A 324 -23.60 -26.51 -13.83
C ARG A 324 -22.52 -25.95 -14.75
N GLY A 325 -21.44 -26.71 -14.98
CA GLY A 325 -20.23 -26.29 -15.70
C GLY A 325 -20.42 -25.70 -17.10
N ASN A 326 -21.59 -25.87 -17.71
CA ASN A 326 -21.91 -25.30 -19.03
C ASN A 326 -22.61 -23.92 -18.98
N ASP A 327 -22.97 -23.44 -17.83
CA ASP A 327 -23.55 -22.10 -17.67
C ASP A 327 -22.43 -21.04 -17.76
N LYS A 328 -21.83 -20.93 -18.96
CA LYS A 328 -20.90 -19.84 -19.26
C LYS A 328 -21.71 -18.54 -19.13
N ALA A 329 -21.15 -17.60 -18.39
CA ALA A 329 -21.66 -16.21 -18.43
C ALA A 329 -21.73 -15.76 -19.91
N PRO A 330 -22.76 -15.00 -20.28
CA PRO A 330 -22.90 -14.47 -21.62
C PRO A 330 -21.77 -13.55 -22.00
#